data_270524b77827792a1acfe03dfc9621fc
#
_entry.id   270524b77827792a1acfe03dfc9621fc
#
_cell.length_a   1.000
_cell.length_b   1.000
_cell.length_c   1.000
_cell.angle_alpha   90.00
_cell.angle_beta   90.00
_cell.angle_gamma   90.00
#
_symmetry.space_group_name_H-M   'P 1'
#
loop_
_entity.id
_entity.type
_entity.pdbx_description
1 polymer ?
#
loop_
_entity_poly.entity_id
_entity_poly.type
_entity_poly.pdbx_seq_one_letter_code
_entity_poly.pdbx_strand_id
1 'polypeptide(L)'
;GEDVEQHLRVRLGIDVAAVGLEHLLAQRLGLVLGGDGSVLRAADFVRGHNVPLLAVNLGHVGFLAESERTDLHRTVQAIASESYVVIERMALDVVVLVEGREVARTWALNEASVEKSHRERMLEVVVSVDNSPLTAFGCDGVVLATPTGSTAYAFSGGGPVVWPSVEALLCVPISAHALFTRPLVVGPRSTIGVDVLTRTRETGVLWCDGRRTVELPPQARIEVSRSAEPVRLARLNPTPFAERLVRKFRLPTDGWRGPVTAQERAGVLHAVETVEPRHAGPRPD
;
A
#
# COMPACT_ATOMS: atom_id res chain seq x y z
N GLY A 1 -4.74 -18.09 -19.64
CA GLY A 1 -3.51 -17.36 -19.98
C GLY A 1 -3.42 -17.12 -21.47
N GLU A 2 -3.26 -18.14 -22.29
CA GLU A 2 -3.02 -18.03 -23.75
C GLU A 2 -4.20 -17.38 -24.51
N ASP A 3 -5.44 -17.70 -24.17
CA ASP A 3 -6.64 -17.11 -24.82
C ASP A 3 -6.77 -15.59 -24.61
N VAL A 4 -6.37 -15.10 -23.44
CA VAL A 4 -6.43 -13.67 -23.09
C VAL A 4 -5.32 -12.91 -23.83
N GLU A 5 -4.13 -13.48 -23.87
CA GLU A 5 -2.97 -12.92 -24.55
C GLU A 5 -3.21 -12.81 -26.06
N GLN A 6 -3.80 -13.85 -26.66
CA GLN A 6 -4.14 -13.88 -28.07
C GLN A 6 -5.27 -12.88 -28.42
N HIS A 7 -6.25 -12.68 -27.52
CA HIS A 7 -7.34 -11.71 -27.72
C HIS A 7 -6.84 -10.24 -27.66
N LEU A 8 -5.92 -9.96 -26.76
CA LEU A 8 -5.29 -8.64 -26.63
C LEU A 8 -4.37 -8.33 -27.81
N ARG A 9 -3.60 -9.30 -28.29
CA ARG A 9 -2.74 -9.14 -29.49
C ARG A 9 -3.53 -8.87 -30.76
N VAL A 10 -4.64 -9.57 -30.96
CA VAL A 10 -5.42 -9.51 -32.21
C VAL A 10 -6.31 -8.26 -32.30
N ARG A 11 -6.87 -7.77 -31.19
CA ARG A 11 -7.81 -6.63 -31.22
C ARG A 11 -7.21 -5.27 -30.84
N LEU A 12 -6.20 -5.24 -30.00
CA LEU A 12 -5.62 -3.99 -29.49
C LEU A 12 -4.20 -3.71 -29.99
N GLY A 13 -3.59 -4.66 -30.72
CA GLY A 13 -2.21 -4.51 -31.19
C GLY A 13 -1.17 -4.47 -30.05
N ILE A 14 -1.54 -4.96 -28.86
CA ILE A 14 -0.67 -4.94 -27.66
C ILE A 14 0.06 -6.27 -27.57
N ASP A 15 1.39 -6.24 -27.71
CA ASP A 15 2.24 -7.40 -27.43
C ASP A 15 2.58 -7.45 -25.93
N VAL A 16 1.88 -8.34 -25.21
CA VAL A 16 2.00 -8.47 -23.75
C VAL A 16 3.38 -9.01 -23.30
N ALA A 17 4.13 -9.60 -24.21
CA ALA A 17 5.42 -10.26 -23.91
C ALA A 17 6.67 -9.37 -24.13
N ALA A 18 6.54 -8.26 -24.85
CA ALA A 18 7.68 -7.47 -25.31
C ALA A 18 7.46 -5.96 -25.19
N VAL A 19 6.85 -5.50 -24.10
CA VAL A 19 6.69 -4.05 -23.89
C VAL A 19 8.00 -3.48 -23.36
N GLY A 20 8.87 -3.04 -24.24
CA GLY A 20 10.02 -2.21 -23.89
C GLY A 20 9.56 -0.91 -23.25
N LEU A 21 10.39 -0.36 -22.35
CA LEU A 21 10.09 0.87 -21.59
C LEU A 21 9.62 2.04 -22.49
N GLU A 22 10.18 2.15 -23.70
CA GLU A 22 9.81 3.19 -24.69
C GLU A 22 8.37 3.05 -25.20
N HIS A 23 7.84 1.85 -25.27
CA HIS A 23 6.48 1.60 -25.73
C HIS A 23 5.44 1.88 -24.64
N LEU A 24 5.79 1.65 -23.36
CA LEU A 24 4.96 2.05 -22.20
C LEU A 24 4.80 3.55 -22.09
N LEU A 25 5.83 4.32 -22.46
CA LEU A 25 5.83 5.79 -22.40
C LEU A 25 4.87 6.43 -23.41
N ALA A 26 4.57 5.76 -24.51
CA ALA A 26 3.61 6.20 -25.52
C ALA A 26 2.15 5.82 -25.16
N GLN A 27 1.93 5.00 -24.13
CA GLN A 27 0.61 4.49 -23.77
C GLN A 27 -0.02 5.31 -22.64
N ARG A 28 -1.29 5.67 -22.82
CA ARG A 28 -2.09 6.39 -21.82
C ARG A 28 -2.50 5.54 -20.62
N LEU A 29 -2.30 4.21 -20.68
CA LEU A 29 -2.74 3.24 -19.67
C LEU A 29 -1.86 1.98 -19.68
N GLY A 30 -1.38 1.54 -18.52
CA GLY A 30 -0.71 0.25 -18.33
C GLY A 30 -1.70 -0.83 -17.92
N LEU A 31 -1.83 -1.92 -18.70
CA LEU A 31 -2.67 -3.06 -18.34
C LEU A 31 -1.86 -4.11 -17.60
N VAL A 32 -2.32 -4.49 -16.41
CA VAL A 32 -1.68 -5.48 -15.53
C VAL A 32 -2.59 -6.70 -15.41
N LEU A 33 -2.11 -7.87 -15.85
CA LEU A 33 -2.80 -9.14 -15.67
C LEU A 33 -2.21 -9.87 -14.45
N GLY A 34 -2.98 -9.96 -13.36
CA GLY A 34 -2.56 -10.62 -12.13
C GLY A 34 -3.06 -9.96 -10.86
N GLY A 35 -2.55 -10.42 -9.72
CA GLY A 35 -2.90 -9.90 -8.39
C GLY A 35 -2.05 -8.71 -7.96
N ASP A 36 -2.15 -8.37 -6.66
CA ASP A 36 -1.48 -7.20 -6.06
C ASP A 36 0.04 -7.20 -6.30
N GLY A 37 0.72 -8.36 -6.21
CA GLY A 37 2.15 -8.48 -6.50
C GLY A 37 2.53 -8.12 -7.95
N SER A 38 1.64 -8.37 -8.93
CA SER A 38 1.83 -7.95 -10.32
C SER A 38 1.68 -6.44 -10.48
N VAL A 39 0.75 -5.84 -9.72
CA VAL A 39 0.58 -4.37 -9.69
C VAL A 39 1.82 -3.68 -9.11
N LEU A 40 2.36 -4.20 -7.99
CA LEU A 40 3.61 -3.69 -7.41
C LEU A 40 4.77 -3.74 -8.40
N ARG A 41 4.85 -4.83 -9.19
CA ARG A 41 5.87 -4.99 -10.24
C ARG A 41 5.67 -4.00 -11.38
N ALA A 42 4.43 -3.82 -11.82
CA ALA A 42 4.11 -2.86 -12.89
C ALA A 42 4.34 -1.42 -12.45
N ALA A 43 4.08 -1.10 -11.19
CA ALA A 43 4.32 0.22 -10.62
C ALA A 43 5.80 0.64 -10.70
N ASP A 44 6.74 -0.31 -10.60
CA ASP A 44 8.17 -0.03 -10.80
C ASP A 44 8.47 0.48 -12.21
N PHE A 45 7.80 -0.07 -13.23
CA PHE A 45 8.02 0.33 -14.62
C PHE A 45 7.40 1.68 -14.99
N VAL A 46 6.29 2.04 -14.36
CA VAL A 46 5.60 3.31 -14.66
C VAL A 46 5.98 4.45 -13.72
N ARG A 47 6.83 4.21 -12.74
CA ARG A 47 7.31 5.22 -11.80
C ARG A 47 7.96 6.39 -12.55
N GLY A 48 7.52 7.61 -12.24
CA GLY A 48 8.02 8.83 -12.92
C GLY A 48 7.38 9.13 -14.29
N HIS A 49 6.54 8.22 -14.83
CA HIS A 49 5.98 8.36 -16.18
C HIS A 49 4.51 8.79 -16.24
N ASN A 50 3.88 8.96 -15.09
CA ASN A 50 2.50 9.44 -15.02
C ASN A 50 1.46 8.55 -15.71
N VAL A 51 1.76 7.27 -15.92
CA VAL A 51 0.90 6.28 -16.56
C VAL A 51 0.04 5.58 -15.51
N PRO A 52 -1.29 5.64 -15.59
CA PRO A 52 -2.15 4.89 -14.69
C PRO A 52 -2.12 3.39 -15.01
N LEU A 53 -2.24 2.56 -13.97
CA LEU A 53 -2.28 1.10 -14.08
C LEU A 53 -3.71 0.59 -13.91
N LEU A 54 -4.21 -0.17 -14.87
CA LEU A 54 -5.43 -0.95 -14.75
C LEU A 54 -5.07 -2.42 -14.48
N ALA A 55 -5.46 -2.93 -13.33
CA ALA A 55 -5.17 -4.31 -12.97
C ALA A 55 -6.40 -5.20 -13.07
N VAL A 56 -6.26 -6.29 -13.84
CA VAL A 56 -7.25 -7.35 -14.00
C VAL A 56 -6.80 -8.58 -13.23
N ASN A 57 -7.58 -8.97 -12.24
CA ASN A 57 -7.31 -10.13 -11.40
C ASN A 57 -7.67 -11.42 -12.12
N LEU A 58 -6.74 -12.38 -12.13
CA LEU A 58 -6.95 -13.68 -12.77
C LEU A 58 -7.39 -14.80 -11.78
N GLY A 59 -7.56 -14.49 -10.50
CA GLY A 59 -7.90 -15.54 -9.53
C GLY A 59 -8.40 -15.04 -8.16
N HIS A 60 -7.54 -14.46 -7.34
CA HIS A 60 -7.88 -14.13 -5.95
C HIS A 60 -8.13 -12.64 -5.75
N VAL A 61 -9.14 -12.29 -4.97
CA VAL A 61 -9.47 -10.90 -4.64
C VAL A 61 -8.26 -10.19 -4.03
N GLY A 62 -7.81 -9.11 -4.70
CA GLY A 62 -6.76 -8.21 -4.23
C GLY A 62 -7.32 -6.87 -3.78
N PHE A 63 -6.46 -6.01 -3.23
CA PHE A 63 -6.79 -4.62 -2.90
C PHE A 63 -6.47 -3.66 -4.04
N LEU A 64 -5.52 -4.02 -4.90
CA LEU A 64 -5.05 -3.19 -6.01
C LEU A 64 -5.72 -3.56 -7.34
N ALA A 65 -5.92 -4.85 -7.62
CA ALA A 65 -6.61 -5.31 -8.82
C ALA A 65 -8.14 -5.16 -8.70
N GLU A 66 -8.80 -4.81 -9.80
CA GLU A 66 -10.23 -4.45 -9.81
C GLU A 66 -11.14 -5.42 -10.50
N SER A 67 -10.76 -5.82 -11.72
CA SER A 67 -11.63 -6.61 -12.58
C SER A 67 -11.38 -8.10 -12.36
N GLU A 68 -12.44 -8.90 -12.42
CA GLU A 68 -12.33 -10.34 -12.42
C GLU A 68 -12.23 -10.84 -13.88
N ARG A 69 -11.67 -12.05 -14.07
CA ARG A 69 -11.49 -12.68 -15.39
C ARG A 69 -12.79 -12.74 -16.21
N THR A 70 -13.94 -12.86 -15.55
CA THR A 70 -15.27 -12.92 -16.17
C THR A 70 -15.68 -11.63 -16.88
N ASP A 71 -15.08 -10.48 -16.51
CA ASP A 71 -15.43 -9.16 -17.02
C ASP A 71 -14.46 -8.63 -18.08
N LEU A 72 -13.60 -9.49 -18.66
CA LEU A 72 -12.56 -9.08 -19.60
C LEU A 72 -13.11 -8.30 -20.81
N HIS A 73 -14.27 -8.72 -21.35
CA HIS A 73 -14.88 -8.03 -22.50
C HIS A 73 -15.30 -6.59 -22.12
N ARG A 74 -15.91 -6.41 -20.97
CA ARG A 74 -16.25 -5.08 -20.42
C ARG A 74 -15.00 -4.25 -20.15
N THR A 75 -13.95 -4.87 -19.66
CA THR A 75 -12.65 -4.22 -19.43
C THR A 75 -12.07 -3.66 -20.72
N VAL A 76 -12.07 -4.47 -21.79
CA VAL A 76 -11.59 -4.05 -23.12
C VAL A 76 -12.43 -2.91 -23.68
N GLN A 77 -13.76 -3.00 -23.57
CA GLN A 77 -14.65 -1.92 -24.00
C GLN A 77 -14.41 -0.62 -23.22
N ALA A 78 -14.27 -0.70 -21.91
CA ALA A 78 -14.02 0.46 -21.07
C ALA A 78 -12.65 1.12 -21.35
N ILE A 79 -11.62 0.32 -21.67
CA ILE A 79 -10.32 0.84 -22.11
C ILE A 79 -10.48 1.57 -23.46
N ALA A 80 -11.15 0.94 -24.43
CA ALA A 80 -11.33 1.49 -25.77
C ALA A 80 -12.16 2.78 -25.79
N SER A 81 -13.12 2.92 -24.86
CA SER A 81 -13.97 4.11 -24.70
C SER A 81 -13.42 5.11 -23.67
N GLU A 82 -12.21 4.89 -23.11
CA GLU A 82 -11.62 5.68 -22.01
C GLU A 82 -12.57 5.85 -20.81
N SER A 83 -13.47 4.87 -20.57
CA SER A 83 -14.49 4.90 -19.52
C SER A 83 -13.94 4.31 -18.23
N TYR A 84 -12.99 4.99 -17.61
CA TYR A 84 -12.40 4.66 -16.31
C TYR A 84 -12.07 5.91 -15.50
N VAL A 85 -11.97 5.74 -14.18
CA VAL A 85 -11.57 6.81 -13.26
C VAL A 85 -10.15 6.55 -12.80
N VAL A 86 -9.28 7.57 -12.83
CA VAL A 86 -7.93 7.48 -12.29
C VAL A 86 -7.94 7.95 -10.84
N ILE A 87 -7.43 7.10 -9.96
CA ILE A 87 -7.23 7.42 -8.54
C ILE A 87 -5.75 7.38 -8.20
N GLU A 88 -5.33 8.26 -7.29
CA GLU A 88 -3.96 8.31 -6.80
C GLU A 88 -3.83 7.50 -5.51
N ARG A 89 -2.72 6.80 -5.38
CA ARG A 89 -2.29 6.10 -4.18
C ARG A 89 -1.00 6.70 -3.67
N MET A 90 -1.02 7.12 -2.42
CA MET A 90 0.16 7.60 -1.72
C MET A 90 1.27 6.55 -1.82
N ALA A 91 2.50 7.01 -2.08
CA ALA A 91 3.71 6.21 -2.03
C ALA A 91 4.67 6.78 -0.98
N LEU A 92 5.66 5.99 -0.60
CA LEU A 92 6.75 6.38 0.30
C LEU A 92 8.00 6.71 -0.53
N ASP A 93 8.68 7.77 -0.16
CA ASP A 93 10.10 7.96 -0.46
C ASP A 93 10.92 7.42 0.71
N VAL A 94 11.97 6.65 0.39
CA VAL A 94 12.81 5.96 1.35
C VAL A 94 14.26 6.31 1.06
N VAL A 95 14.94 6.91 2.04
CA VAL A 95 16.34 7.29 1.96
C VAL A 95 17.13 6.52 3.00
N VAL A 96 18.26 5.95 2.61
CA VAL A 96 19.20 5.29 3.51
C VAL A 96 20.44 6.17 3.64
N LEU A 97 20.75 6.52 4.87
CA LEU A 97 21.91 7.32 5.24
C LEU A 97 22.90 6.48 6.05
N VAL A 98 24.19 6.62 5.78
CA VAL A 98 25.27 6.07 6.58
C VAL A 98 26.25 7.21 6.87
N GLU A 99 26.57 7.43 8.13
CA GLU A 99 27.41 8.57 8.57
C GLU A 99 26.89 9.93 8.02
N GLY A 100 25.57 10.09 7.94
CA GLY A 100 24.92 11.30 7.43
C GLY A 100 24.98 11.48 5.91
N ARG A 101 25.52 10.52 5.16
CA ARG A 101 25.56 10.53 3.70
C ARG A 101 24.51 9.61 3.12
N GLU A 102 23.79 10.07 2.10
CA GLU A 102 22.86 9.23 1.35
C GLU A 102 23.63 8.15 0.58
N VAL A 103 23.31 6.89 0.88
CA VAL A 103 23.91 5.73 0.21
C VAL A 103 22.92 5.00 -0.70
N ALA A 104 21.62 5.17 -0.44
CA ALA A 104 20.57 4.64 -1.30
C ALA A 104 19.30 5.47 -1.20
N ARG A 105 18.56 5.51 -2.30
CA ARG A 105 17.22 6.08 -2.38
C ARG A 105 16.32 5.12 -3.14
N THR A 106 15.14 4.89 -2.56
CA THR A 106 14.13 4.00 -3.15
C THR A 106 12.73 4.49 -2.75
N TRP A 107 11.71 3.71 -3.05
CA TRP A 107 10.32 4.06 -2.77
C TRP A 107 9.50 2.81 -2.42
N ALA A 108 8.26 2.98 -1.95
CA ALA A 108 7.34 1.86 -1.77
C ALA A 108 5.89 2.31 -1.99
N LEU A 109 5.06 1.41 -2.55
CA LEU A 109 3.61 1.60 -2.64
C LEU A 109 2.91 1.05 -1.39
N ASN A 110 3.29 -0.12 -0.94
CA ASN A 110 2.75 -0.70 0.28
C ASN A 110 3.58 -0.31 1.50
N GLU A 111 4.81 -0.81 1.59
CA GLU A 111 5.65 -0.62 2.77
C GLU A 111 7.14 -0.71 2.47
N ALA A 112 7.89 -0.06 3.35
CA ALA A 112 9.31 -0.28 3.56
C ALA A 112 9.49 -0.98 4.92
N SER A 113 10.11 -2.16 4.96
CA SER A 113 10.42 -2.85 6.20
C SER A 113 11.92 -2.90 6.46
N VAL A 114 12.30 -2.52 7.67
CA VAL A 114 13.65 -2.65 8.20
C VAL A 114 13.68 -3.91 9.03
N GLU A 115 14.41 -4.92 8.61
CA GLU A 115 14.38 -6.25 9.21
C GLU A 115 15.79 -6.72 9.59
N LYS A 116 15.88 -7.61 10.56
CA LYS A 116 17.13 -8.29 10.90
C LYS A 116 17.57 -9.20 9.74
N SER A 117 18.86 -9.22 9.44
CA SER A 117 19.42 -10.10 8.39
C SER A 117 19.58 -11.53 8.86
N HIS A 118 19.74 -11.80 10.16
CA HIS A 118 19.96 -13.13 10.73
C HIS A 118 18.87 -13.51 11.75
N ARG A 119 18.50 -14.78 11.77
CA ARG A 119 17.43 -15.28 12.65
C ARG A 119 17.76 -15.23 14.13
N GLU A 120 19.02 -15.38 14.50
CA GLU A 120 19.48 -15.66 15.86
C GLU A 120 19.54 -14.44 16.77
N ARG A 121 19.54 -13.23 16.20
CA ARG A 121 19.70 -12.00 16.97
C ARG A 121 18.60 -10.98 16.63
N MET A 122 18.31 -10.12 17.56
CA MET A 122 17.38 -9.01 17.37
C MET A 122 18.11 -7.82 16.75
N LEU A 123 17.39 -7.09 15.90
CA LEU A 123 17.81 -5.79 15.44
C LEU A 123 17.48 -4.75 16.53
N GLU A 124 18.46 -3.98 16.98
CA GLU A 124 18.19 -2.86 17.88
C GLU A 124 18.07 -1.56 17.09
N VAL A 125 16.97 -0.85 17.31
CA VAL A 125 16.66 0.38 16.57
C VAL A 125 16.21 1.50 17.50
N VAL A 126 16.38 2.73 17.03
CA VAL A 126 15.67 3.91 17.54
C VAL A 126 14.69 4.36 16.48
N VAL A 127 13.43 4.50 16.83
CA VAL A 127 12.40 5.11 15.98
C VAL A 127 12.27 6.58 16.37
N SER A 128 12.27 7.45 15.38
CA SER A 128 12.08 8.89 15.53
C SER A 128 10.99 9.40 14.60
N VAL A 129 10.34 10.49 14.99
CA VAL A 129 9.38 11.22 14.15
C VAL A 129 9.81 12.68 14.11
N ASP A 130 9.95 13.23 12.91
CA ASP A 130 10.40 14.61 12.68
C ASP A 130 11.69 14.93 13.42
N ASN A 131 12.66 14.01 13.35
CA ASN A 131 13.96 14.02 14.05
C ASN A 131 13.89 13.97 15.59
N SER A 132 12.70 13.81 16.17
CA SER A 132 12.55 13.62 17.62
C SER A 132 12.55 12.13 17.95
N PRO A 133 13.53 11.60 18.70
CA PRO A 133 13.56 10.22 19.14
C PRO A 133 12.30 9.90 19.97
N LEU A 134 11.61 8.82 19.61
CA LEU A 134 10.37 8.41 20.25
C LEU A 134 10.56 7.20 21.15
N THR A 135 11.23 6.16 20.64
CA THR A 135 11.43 4.91 21.37
C THR A 135 12.63 4.14 20.81
N ALA A 136 13.28 3.35 21.68
CA ALA A 136 14.35 2.44 21.30
C ALA A 136 14.01 1.02 21.78
N PHE A 137 14.20 0.02 20.93
CA PHE A 137 13.88 -1.37 21.25
C PHE A 137 14.67 -2.36 20.39
N GLY A 138 14.74 -3.63 20.87
CA GLY A 138 15.12 -4.78 20.07
C GLY A 138 13.88 -5.39 19.40
N CYS A 139 14.00 -5.81 18.14
CA CYS A 139 12.87 -6.33 17.37
C CYS A 139 13.33 -7.28 16.26
N ASP A 140 12.37 -7.94 15.61
CA ASP A 140 12.59 -8.65 14.37
C ASP A 140 12.60 -7.68 13.17
N GLY A 141 11.88 -6.56 13.28
CA GLY A 141 11.83 -5.52 12.28
C GLY A 141 10.88 -4.38 12.62
N VAL A 142 10.85 -3.38 11.75
CA VAL A 142 9.92 -2.25 11.77
C VAL A 142 9.34 -2.08 10.36
N VAL A 143 8.02 -2.10 10.23
CA VAL A 143 7.32 -1.89 8.97
C VAL A 143 6.81 -0.44 8.92
N LEU A 144 7.23 0.28 7.90
CA LEU A 144 6.81 1.65 7.60
C LEU A 144 5.89 1.60 6.37
N ALA A 145 4.60 1.88 6.54
CA ALA A 145 3.62 1.61 5.51
C ALA A 145 2.78 2.82 5.10
N THR A 146 2.25 2.75 3.88
CA THR A 146 1.19 3.64 3.39
C THR A 146 -0.18 3.13 3.84
N PRO A 147 -1.26 3.91 3.65
CA PRO A 147 -2.63 3.41 3.80
C PRO A 147 -2.93 2.21 2.90
N THR A 148 -2.36 2.16 1.70
CA THR A 148 -2.47 1.00 0.80
C THR A 148 -1.80 -0.24 1.41
N GLY A 149 -0.61 -0.10 1.97
CA GLY A 149 0.15 -1.14 2.66
C GLY A 149 -0.43 -1.54 4.01
N SER A 150 -1.37 -0.77 4.57
CA SER A 150 -2.02 -1.10 5.85
C SER A 150 -2.77 -2.45 5.83
N THR A 151 -3.07 -2.98 4.65
CA THR A 151 -3.70 -4.30 4.45
C THR A 151 -2.71 -5.37 3.94
N ALA A 152 -1.41 -5.06 3.90
CA ALA A 152 -0.33 -5.95 3.49
C ALA A 152 0.52 -6.39 4.70
N TYR A 153 1.82 -6.20 4.69
CA TYR A 153 2.70 -6.67 5.76
C TYR A 153 2.42 -5.96 7.10
N ALA A 154 2.10 -4.67 7.08
CA ALA A 154 1.72 -3.94 8.29
C ALA A 154 0.51 -4.57 9.00
N PHE A 155 -0.47 -5.10 8.26
CA PHE A 155 -1.60 -5.83 8.83
C PHE A 155 -1.16 -7.09 9.58
N SER A 156 -0.25 -7.87 8.99
CA SER A 156 0.30 -9.07 9.62
C SER A 156 1.09 -8.74 10.89
N GLY A 157 1.69 -7.56 10.97
CA GLY A 157 2.36 -7.03 12.15
C GLY A 157 1.41 -6.45 13.21
N GLY A 158 0.09 -6.54 13.01
CA GLY A 158 -0.89 -5.99 13.95
C GLY A 158 -1.14 -4.48 13.79
N GLY A 159 -0.74 -3.90 12.66
CA GLY A 159 -1.04 -2.52 12.31
C GLY A 159 -2.52 -2.29 12.02
N PRO A 160 -3.03 -1.06 12.21
CA PRO A 160 -4.42 -0.73 11.90
C PRO A 160 -4.66 -0.73 10.39
N VAL A 161 -5.89 -1.09 9.99
CA VAL A 161 -6.35 -0.85 8.62
C VAL A 161 -6.68 0.63 8.46
N VAL A 162 -6.06 1.26 7.48
CA VAL A 162 -6.27 2.66 7.14
C VAL A 162 -6.94 2.77 5.78
N TRP A 163 -7.99 3.59 5.69
CA TRP A 163 -8.67 3.83 4.43
C TRP A 163 -7.72 4.43 3.40
N PRO A 164 -7.72 3.97 2.16
CA PRO A 164 -6.79 4.46 1.13
C PRO A 164 -6.91 5.94 0.80
N SER A 165 -8.01 6.59 1.19
CA SER A 165 -8.23 8.03 1.07
C SER A 165 -7.67 8.85 2.24
N VAL A 166 -7.25 8.19 3.32
CA VAL A 166 -6.63 8.86 4.47
C VAL A 166 -5.13 8.86 4.26
N GLU A 167 -4.56 10.02 4.02
CA GLU A 167 -3.11 10.15 3.90
C GLU A 167 -2.44 10.11 5.28
N ALA A 168 -1.64 9.08 5.51
CA ALA A 168 -0.92 8.86 6.76
C ALA A 168 0.30 7.96 6.53
N LEU A 169 1.25 8.02 7.45
CA LEU A 169 2.38 7.09 7.54
C LEU A 169 2.14 6.17 8.74
N LEU A 170 2.34 4.88 8.56
CA LEU A 170 2.23 3.89 9.62
C LEU A 170 3.63 3.42 10.02
N CYS A 171 3.85 3.22 11.32
CA CYS A 171 5.04 2.55 11.85
C CYS A 171 4.59 1.39 12.73
N VAL A 172 4.92 0.17 12.32
CA VAL A 172 4.49 -1.07 12.96
C VAL A 172 5.71 -1.88 13.39
N PRO A 173 6.05 -1.92 14.69
CA PRO A 173 7.11 -2.78 15.21
C PRO A 173 6.72 -4.26 15.09
N ILE A 174 7.68 -5.11 14.70
CA ILE A 174 7.49 -6.56 14.59
C ILE A 174 8.27 -7.25 15.69
N SER A 175 7.58 -8.02 16.54
CA SER A 175 8.17 -8.75 17.68
C SER A 175 9.05 -7.85 18.56
N ALA A 176 8.62 -6.63 18.82
CA ALA A 176 9.41 -5.67 19.58
C ALA A 176 9.41 -5.97 21.08
N HIS A 177 10.58 -5.93 21.70
CA HIS A 177 10.80 -6.08 23.12
C HIS A 177 10.92 -4.70 23.80
N ALA A 178 9.79 -4.09 24.13
CA ALA A 178 9.69 -2.81 24.82
C ALA A 178 8.36 -2.69 25.57
N LEU A 179 8.30 -1.74 26.51
CA LEU A 179 7.05 -1.42 27.23
C LEU A 179 5.99 -0.80 26.30
N PHE A 180 6.42 -0.05 25.29
CA PHE A 180 5.56 0.56 24.30
C PHE A 180 5.88 -0.03 22.91
N THR A 181 4.98 -0.90 22.43
CA THR A 181 5.11 -1.61 21.13
C THR A 181 3.88 -1.41 20.25
N ARG A 182 3.13 -0.32 20.48
CA ARG A 182 1.92 -0.06 19.71
C ARG A 182 2.27 0.51 18.34
N PRO A 183 1.58 0.06 17.27
CA PRO A 183 1.65 0.72 15.98
C PRO A 183 1.31 2.20 16.08
N LEU A 184 2.05 3.02 15.34
CA LEU A 184 1.85 4.46 15.26
C LEU A 184 1.27 4.84 13.92
N VAL A 185 0.43 5.87 13.92
CA VAL A 185 -0.05 6.54 12.72
C VAL A 185 0.29 8.02 12.84
N VAL A 186 1.05 8.53 11.89
CA VAL A 186 1.49 9.92 11.87
C VAL A 186 1.00 10.63 10.61
N GLY A 187 0.99 11.95 10.64
CA GLY A 187 0.50 12.75 9.52
C GLY A 187 1.38 12.62 8.26
N PRO A 188 0.83 12.90 7.08
CA PRO A 188 1.54 12.69 5.81
C PRO A 188 2.70 13.67 5.59
N ARG A 189 2.84 14.71 6.42
CA ARG A 189 3.94 15.67 6.35
C ARG A 189 5.10 15.33 7.28
N SER A 190 4.94 14.30 8.11
CA SER A 190 6.00 13.83 9.01
C SER A 190 7.00 12.96 8.27
N THR A 191 8.20 12.87 8.82
CA THR A 191 9.24 11.92 8.43
C THR A 191 9.44 10.93 9.56
N ILE A 192 9.40 9.64 9.27
CA ILE A 192 9.74 8.60 10.24
C ILE A 192 11.18 8.19 10.00
N GLY A 193 12.01 8.26 11.04
CA GLY A 193 13.39 7.78 11.03
C GLY A 193 13.53 6.47 11.80
N VAL A 194 14.34 5.56 11.27
CA VAL A 194 14.74 4.32 11.94
C VAL A 194 16.25 4.24 11.93
N ASP A 195 16.87 4.35 13.10
CA ASP A 195 18.31 4.27 13.26
C ASP A 195 18.70 2.87 13.74
N VAL A 196 19.54 2.17 12.99
CA VAL A 196 20.13 0.86 13.38
C VAL A 196 21.27 1.09 14.35
N LEU A 197 21.13 0.56 15.58
CA LEU A 197 22.11 0.80 16.63
C LEU A 197 23.38 -0.06 16.46
N THR A 198 24.54 0.51 16.80
CA THR A 198 25.87 -0.17 16.71
C THR A 198 26.04 -1.32 17.68
N ARG A 199 25.27 -1.36 18.77
CA ARG A 199 25.36 -2.42 19.80
C ARG A 199 25.03 -3.79 19.24
N THR A 200 24.14 -3.86 18.25
CA THR A 200 23.98 -5.02 17.42
C THR A 200 25.10 -5.02 16.38
N ARG A 201 26.08 -5.90 16.52
CA ARG A 201 27.13 -6.13 15.50
C ARG A 201 26.53 -6.73 14.20
N GLU A 202 25.22 -6.65 14.05
CA GLU A 202 24.42 -7.26 13.00
C GLU A 202 24.02 -6.23 11.96
N THR A 203 23.97 -6.68 10.73
CA THR A 203 23.39 -5.92 9.62
C THR A 203 21.88 -6.08 9.61
N GLY A 204 21.16 -5.04 9.22
CA GLY A 204 19.77 -5.10 8.85
C GLY A 204 19.60 -5.21 7.33
N VAL A 205 18.38 -5.43 6.90
CA VAL A 205 18.00 -5.37 5.49
C VAL A 205 16.74 -4.51 5.38
N LEU A 206 16.79 -3.55 4.49
CA LEU A 206 15.60 -2.81 4.05
C LEU A 206 14.95 -3.56 2.89
N TRP A 207 13.64 -3.78 2.98
CA TRP A 207 12.82 -4.29 1.91
C TRP A 207 11.78 -3.24 1.52
N CYS A 208 11.60 -2.96 0.25
CA CYS A 208 10.52 -2.11 -0.26
C CYS A 208 9.60 -2.95 -1.15
N ASP A 209 8.32 -3.00 -0.76
CA ASP A 209 7.27 -3.82 -1.40
C ASP A 209 7.64 -5.31 -1.54
N GLY A 210 8.47 -5.83 -0.62
CA GLY A 210 8.99 -7.20 -0.65
C GLY A 210 9.86 -7.53 -1.87
N ARG A 211 10.41 -6.53 -2.56
CA ARG A 211 11.10 -6.70 -3.86
C ARG A 211 12.46 -6.02 -3.94
N ARG A 212 12.53 -4.76 -3.60
CA ARG A 212 13.79 -3.99 -3.63
C ARG A 212 14.45 -4.08 -2.28
N THR A 213 15.74 -4.37 -2.26
CA THR A 213 16.50 -4.55 -1.04
C THR A 213 17.71 -3.62 -0.97
N VAL A 214 18.01 -3.17 0.24
CA VAL A 214 19.25 -2.47 0.56
C VAL A 214 19.81 -3.06 1.85
N GLU A 215 21.09 -3.45 1.84
CA GLU A 215 21.76 -3.86 3.06
C GLU A 215 21.97 -2.66 3.99
N LEU A 216 21.72 -2.87 5.27
CA LEU A 216 21.83 -1.84 6.29
C LEU A 216 22.98 -2.17 7.24
N PRO A 217 24.14 -1.52 7.09
CA PRO A 217 25.21 -1.64 8.07
C PRO A 217 24.80 -1.05 9.43
N PRO A 218 25.50 -1.38 10.53
CA PRO A 218 25.35 -0.65 11.78
C PRO A 218 25.47 0.86 11.55
N GLN A 219 24.72 1.67 12.29
CA GLN A 219 24.60 3.13 12.14
C GLN A 219 23.86 3.59 10.86
N ALA A 220 23.29 2.68 10.08
CA ALA A 220 22.41 3.10 9.01
C ALA A 220 21.16 3.77 9.60
N ARG A 221 20.77 4.90 9.01
CA ARG A 221 19.52 5.59 9.27
C ARG A 221 18.62 5.49 8.05
N ILE A 222 17.41 5.05 8.25
CA ILE A 222 16.39 4.98 7.22
C ILE A 222 15.39 6.10 7.47
N GLU A 223 15.19 6.98 6.51
CA GLU A 223 14.19 8.03 6.55
C GLU A 223 13.08 7.74 5.56
N VAL A 224 11.84 7.74 6.05
CA VAL A 224 10.65 7.47 5.26
C VAL A 224 9.70 8.65 5.36
N SER A 225 9.32 9.16 4.22
CA SER A 225 8.37 10.27 4.08
C SER A 225 7.37 9.97 2.96
N ARG A 226 6.32 10.78 2.88
CA ARG A 226 5.38 10.74 1.76
C ARG A 226 6.10 11.15 0.48
N SER A 227 5.99 10.33 -0.56
CA SER A 227 6.50 10.69 -1.89
C SER A 227 5.66 11.79 -2.54
N ALA A 228 6.33 12.67 -3.25
CA ALA A 228 5.68 13.64 -4.14
C ALA A 228 5.02 12.98 -5.37
N GLU A 229 5.47 11.78 -5.72
CA GLU A 229 4.97 11.01 -6.88
C GLU A 229 4.01 9.90 -6.41
N PRO A 230 2.69 10.07 -6.55
CA PRO A 230 1.74 9.00 -6.26
C PRO A 230 1.78 7.90 -7.33
N VAL A 231 1.27 6.72 -7.01
CA VAL A 231 0.97 5.69 -8.00
C VAL A 231 -0.47 5.88 -8.47
N ARG A 232 -0.67 5.92 -9.79
CA ARG A 232 -1.98 6.09 -10.40
C ARG A 232 -2.57 4.74 -10.78
N LEU A 233 -3.81 4.51 -10.33
CA LEU A 233 -4.57 3.31 -10.64
C LEU A 233 -5.83 3.70 -11.40
N ALA A 234 -6.05 3.06 -12.55
CA ALA A 234 -7.30 3.18 -13.29
C ALA A 234 -8.35 2.24 -12.70
N ARG A 235 -9.57 2.72 -12.56
CA ARG A 235 -10.71 2.03 -11.95
C ARG A 235 -11.90 2.04 -12.88
N LEU A 236 -12.45 0.85 -13.20
CA LEU A 236 -13.64 0.69 -14.05
C LEU A 236 -14.91 0.83 -13.23
N ASN A 237 -14.98 0.10 -12.11
CA ASN A 237 -16.09 0.14 -11.18
C ASN A 237 -15.52 0.29 -9.76
N PRO A 238 -15.54 1.48 -9.16
CA PRO A 238 -14.97 1.69 -7.84
C PRO A 238 -15.80 0.96 -6.77
N THR A 239 -15.47 -0.32 -6.54
CA THR A 239 -16.03 -1.07 -5.42
C THR A 239 -15.61 -0.40 -4.11
N PRO A 240 -16.54 -0.14 -3.17
CA PRO A 240 -16.22 0.44 -1.88
C PRO A 240 -15.14 -0.36 -1.15
N PHE A 241 -14.24 0.35 -0.46
CA PHE A 241 -13.13 -0.31 0.24
C PHE A 241 -13.62 -1.27 1.32
N ALA A 242 -14.74 -0.96 1.99
CA ALA A 242 -15.38 -1.85 2.95
C ALA A 242 -15.74 -3.22 2.36
N GLU A 243 -16.31 -3.24 1.17
CA GLU A 243 -16.65 -4.51 0.49
C GLU A 243 -15.39 -5.33 0.16
N ARG A 244 -14.30 -4.65 -0.23
CA ARG A 244 -13.02 -5.32 -0.48
C ARG A 244 -12.46 -5.95 0.80
N LEU A 245 -12.55 -5.25 1.94
CA LEU A 245 -12.17 -5.80 3.24
C LEU A 245 -12.99 -7.03 3.59
N VAL A 246 -14.32 -6.95 3.47
CA VAL A 246 -15.22 -8.08 3.73
C VAL A 246 -14.86 -9.28 2.86
N ARG A 247 -14.68 -9.07 1.55
CA ARG A 247 -14.35 -10.15 0.60
C ARG A 247 -12.96 -10.74 0.86
N LYS A 248 -11.96 -9.90 1.08
CA LYS A 248 -10.55 -10.33 1.25
C LYS A 248 -10.33 -11.08 2.56
N PHE A 249 -10.87 -10.56 3.65
CA PHE A 249 -10.70 -11.12 4.99
C PHE A 249 -11.85 -12.04 5.41
N ARG A 250 -12.85 -12.24 4.52
CA ARG A 250 -14.06 -13.03 4.82
C ARG A 250 -14.71 -12.60 6.12
N LEU A 251 -14.82 -11.28 6.29
CA LEU A 251 -15.39 -10.73 7.51
C LEU A 251 -16.86 -11.15 7.65
N PRO A 252 -17.30 -11.58 8.84
CA PRO A 252 -18.69 -11.88 9.07
C PRO A 252 -19.50 -10.56 9.04
N THR A 253 -20.43 -10.46 8.11
CA THR A 253 -21.38 -9.34 8.03
C THR A 253 -22.67 -9.64 8.77
N ASP A 254 -22.86 -10.90 9.19
CA ASP A 254 -23.94 -11.32 10.01
C ASP A 254 -23.53 -11.26 11.48
N GLY A 255 -24.45 -10.80 12.33
CA GLY A 255 -24.18 -10.71 13.76
C GLY A 255 -23.95 -12.10 14.40
N TRP A 256 -23.24 -12.16 15.53
CA TRP A 256 -22.99 -13.39 16.28
C TRP A 256 -24.28 -14.09 16.78
N ARG A 257 -25.42 -13.41 16.73
CA ARG A 257 -26.75 -13.94 17.03
C ARG A 257 -27.51 -14.45 15.79
N GLY A 258 -26.87 -14.52 14.64
CA GLY A 258 -27.44 -14.92 13.36
C GLY A 258 -27.53 -13.80 12.32
N PRO A 259 -28.06 -14.07 11.14
CA PRO A 259 -28.13 -13.11 10.07
C PRO A 259 -29.00 -11.90 10.46
N VAL A 260 -28.48 -10.70 10.21
CA VAL A 260 -29.25 -9.45 10.38
C VAL A 260 -30.33 -9.41 9.34
N THR A 261 -31.58 -9.35 9.76
CA THR A 261 -32.75 -9.33 8.87
C THR A 261 -32.78 -8.07 7.99
N ALA A 262 -33.46 -8.13 6.86
CA ALA A 262 -33.62 -6.97 5.97
C ALA A 262 -34.30 -5.78 6.70
N GLN A 263 -35.21 -6.05 7.64
CA GLN A 263 -35.88 -5.04 8.45
C GLN A 263 -34.91 -4.36 9.43
N GLU A 264 -34.02 -5.10 10.09
CA GLU A 264 -33.01 -4.53 10.98
C GLU A 264 -31.98 -3.69 10.22
N ARG A 265 -31.59 -4.11 9.00
CA ARG A 265 -30.73 -3.30 8.11
C ARG A 265 -31.41 -2.03 7.64
N ALA A 266 -32.68 -2.07 7.27
CA ALA A 266 -33.46 -0.90 6.88
C ALA A 266 -33.64 0.10 8.03
N GLY A 267 -33.86 -0.40 9.25
CA GLY A 267 -33.97 0.44 10.46
C GLY A 267 -32.68 1.19 10.78
N VAL A 268 -31.52 0.57 10.58
CA VAL A 268 -30.22 1.23 10.76
C VAL A 268 -29.98 2.32 9.70
N LEU A 269 -30.31 2.06 8.45
CA LEU A 269 -30.16 3.02 7.37
C LEU A 269 -31.09 4.22 7.57
N HIS A 270 -32.32 4.00 7.99
CA HIS A 270 -33.28 5.08 8.27
C HIS A 270 -32.87 5.95 9.47
N ALA A 271 -32.24 5.36 10.47
CA ALA A 271 -31.72 6.12 11.62
C ALA A 271 -30.52 7.02 11.24
N VAL A 272 -29.76 6.65 10.21
CA VAL A 272 -28.62 7.47 9.71
C VAL A 272 -29.12 8.65 8.86
N GLU A 273 -30.19 8.47 8.07
CA GLU A 273 -30.77 9.54 7.27
C GLU A 273 -31.51 10.60 8.09
N THR A 274 -31.97 10.26 9.29
CA THR A 274 -32.71 11.19 10.17
C THR A 274 -31.82 12.02 11.09
N VAL A 275 -30.51 11.82 11.10
CA VAL A 275 -29.56 12.68 11.82
C VAL A 275 -29.28 13.92 10.96
N GLU A 276 -30.05 14.99 11.16
CA GLU A 276 -29.75 16.31 10.59
C GLU A 276 -28.31 16.72 10.94
N PRO A 277 -27.56 17.29 9.98
CA PRO A 277 -26.24 17.83 10.27
C PRO A 277 -26.37 18.96 11.28
N ARG A 278 -25.84 18.78 12.49
CA ARG A 278 -25.76 19.86 13.47
C ARG A 278 -25.02 21.03 12.82
N HIS A 279 -25.71 22.12 12.61
CA HIS A 279 -25.11 23.38 12.17
C HIS A 279 -23.90 23.67 13.06
N ALA A 280 -22.72 23.71 12.46
CA ALA A 280 -21.55 24.28 13.12
C ALA A 280 -21.82 25.74 13.38
N GLY A 281 -22.04 26.10 14.64
CA GLY A 281 -22.13 27.50 15.07
C GLY A 281 -20.86 28.27 14.70
N PRO A 282 -20.92 29.60 14.56
CA PRO A 282 -19.76 30.41 14.22
C PRO A 282 -18.68 30.25 15.28
N ARG A 283 -17.43 30.06 14.82
CA ARG A 283 -16.25 30.05 15.70
C ARG A 283 -16.10 31.45 16.33
N PRO A 284 -15.88 31.58 17.63
CA PRO A 284 -15.48 32.83 18.20
C PRO A 284 -14.07 33.22 17.73
N ASP A 285 -13.90 34.50 17.45
CA ASP A 285 -12.67 35.17 17.02
C ASP A 285 -11.48 34.97 17.99
#